data_ec10bb952fe50f6d21c7a759c6387ddd
#
_entry.id   ec10bb952fe50f6d21c7a759c6387ddd
#
_cell.length_a   1.000
_cell.length_b   1.000
_cell.length_c   1.000
_cell.angle_alpha   90.00
_cell.angle_beta   90.00
_cell.angle_gamma   90.00
#
_symmetry.space_group_name_H-M   'P 1'
#
loop_
_entity.id
_entity.type
_entity.pdbx_description
1 polymer ?
#
loop_
_entity_poly.entity_id
_entity_poly.type
_entity_poly.pdbx_seq_one_letter_code
_entity_poly.pdbx_strand_id
1 'polypeptide(L)'
;MALGGGTFLVQNKVLPGAYINFISVAQASATLSDRGIVTIPLAMNWGPEGKIFTVEQADFIKNSQKIFGYAYTADELKPMREIFLHAKTVHFFRLGTSGVKAANTYATAKYPGTRGNDLRTVITANENTTEQKPLFDVETFLGTVQVDLQEGVAAITDLKANAYVDWKSSGTLSLTASLPLTDGTNGTVADSDYQTYLDQAEAYTFNAMGCTESKATITALFAAFAKRMRDDVGKKFQVVLFRKLADYEGVVSVKNGLTSDKTSTALIPWVTGVIGGTAVNKSATNMTYDGEYDVDTDFTQTQLENGIKEGSFMFHRVDEAVCVLTDINSFISITDEKSSDFSSNQTIRVLDQIANDIAVLFGKKYLGKVPNDAAGRISLWNDIVKHHTELQDIRAIENFSGENVTVEKGDTKKSVVVTDYVTPVNAMEQLYMTVYVQ
;
A
#
# COMPACT_ATOMS: atom_id res chain seq x y z
N MET A 1 7.64 48.26 -26.34
CA MET A 1 8.49 47.35 -27.13
C MET A 1 8.50 45.99 -26.38
N ALA A 2 8.16 44.95 -27.08
CA ALA A 2 8.36 43.60 -26.51
C ALA A 2 9.88 43.30 -26.51
N LEU A 3 10.45 43.08 -25.31
CA LEU A 3 11.89 42.82 -25.16
C LEU A 3 12.31 41.38 -25.52
N GLY A 4 11.52 40.73 -26.37
CA GLY A 4 11.60 39.29 -26.55
C GLY A 4 11.16 38.58 -25.27
N GLY A 5 10.59 37.41 -25.34
CA GLY A 5 10.14 36.69 -24.19
C GLY A 5 9.40 35.41 -24.56
N GLY A 6 9.01 34.63 -23.54
CA GLY A 6 8.32 33.39 -23.70
C GLY A 6 9.21 32.16 -23.60
N THR A 7 8.59 30.98 -23.56
CA THR A 7 9.26 29.70 -23.49
C THR A 7 9.84 29.27 -24.85
N PHE A 8 10.82 28.38 -24.82
CA PHE A 8 11.41 27.81 -26.03
C PHE A 8 11.67 26.32 -25.85
N LEU A 9 11.50 25.56 -26.91
CA LEU A 9 11.88 24.15 -26.97
C LEU A 9 13.17 23.93 -27.78
N VAL A 10 13.39 24.82 -28.75
CA VAL A 10 14.58 24.84 -29.60
C VAL A 10 15.06 26.28 -29.81
N GLN A 11 16.34 26.49 -30.13
CA GLN A 11 16.95 27.82 -30.34
C GLN A 11 16.57 28.40 -31.70
N ASN A 12 15.28 28.69 -31.93
CA ASN A 12 14.74 29.17 -33.20
C ASN A 12 14.18 30.61 -33.14
N LYS A 13 14.52 31.38 -32.11
CA LYS A 13 14.03 32.74 -31.93
C LYS A 13 14.86 33.72 -32.79
N VAL A 14 14.17 34.65 -33.42
CA VAL A 14 14.80 35.63 -34.37
C VAL A 14 15.02 36.99 -33.73
N LEU A 15 14.16 37.38 -32.76
CA LEU A 15 14.28 38.69 -32.11
C LEU A 15 15.40 38.69 -31.06
N PRO A 16 16.23 39.73 -30.99
CA PRO A 16 17.11 39.91 -29.83
C PRO A 16 16.33 40.04 -28.56
N GLY A 17 16.68 39.28 -27.51
CA GLY A 17 16.01 39.31 -26.21
C GLY A 17 16.40 38.15 -25.29
N ALA A 18 15.93 38.17 -24.05
CA ALA A 18 16.14 37.10 -23.11
C ALA A 18 14.98 36.09 -23.22
N TYR A 19 15.31 34.82 -23.47
CA TYR A 19 14.37 33.71 -23.52
C TYR A 19 14.68 32.77 -22.35
N ILE A 20 13.78 32.69 -21.37
CA ILE A 20 14.03 31.99 -20.12
C ILE A 20 12.99 30.92 -19.92
N ASN A 21 13.44 29.68 -19.81
CA ASN A 21 12.59 28.54 -19.39
C ASN A 21 12.85 28.24 -17.94
N PHE A 22 11.79 28.18 -17.16
CA PHE A 22 11.83 27.61 -15.82
C PHE A 22 11.50 26.12 -15.94
N ILE A 23 12.51 25.29 -15.76
CA ILE A 23 12.38 23.84 -15.74
C ILE A 23 12.63 23.40 -14.30
N SER A 24 11.63 22.79 -13.68
CA SER A 24 11.84 22.11 -12.43
C SER A 24 12.71 20.88 -12.70
N VAL A 25 13.98 20.97 -12.41
CA VAL A 25 14.82 19.79 -12.30
C VAL A 25 14.41 19.17 -10.97
N ALA A 26 13.86 17.96 -11.02
CA ALA A 26 13.63 17.15 -9.82
C ALA A 26 15.01 16.83 -9.21
N GLN A 27 15.55 17.77 -8.43
CA GLN A 27 16.65 17.48 -7.54
C GLN A 27 16.11 16.56 -6.44
N ALA A 28 16.88 15.54 -6.08
CA ALA A 28 16.63 14.81 -4.86
C ALA A 28 16.70 15.87 -3.72
N SER A 29 15.54 16.33 -3.32
CA SER A 29 15.37 17.31 -2.25
C SER A 29 15.30 16.54 -0.94
N ALA A 30 15.87 17.08 0.11
CA ALA A 30 15.69 16.61 1.48
C ALA A 30 14.27 16.96 1.97
N THR A 31 13.23 16.60 1.21
CA THR A 31 11.82 16.77 1.56
C THR A 31 11.27 15.46 2.09
N LEU A 32 10.29 15.58 3.02
CA LEU A 32 9.60 14.40 3.55
C LEU A 32 8.92 13.63 2.43
N SER A 33 9.12 12.30 2.40
CA SER A 33 8.42 11.45 1.46
C SER A 33 6.95 11.26 1.85
N ASP A 34 6.09 11.09 0.84
CA ASP A 34 4.68 10.82 1.04
C ASP A 34 4.47 9.46 1.71
N ARG A 35 3.46 9.39 2.59
CA ARG A 35 2.99 8.16 3.22
C ARG A 35 1.68 7.68 2.59
N GLY A 36 1.28 6.46 2.95
CA GLY A 36 0.04 5.85 2.46
C GLY A 36 0.27 4.75 1.42
N ILE A 37 1.50 4.26 1.28
CA ILE A 37 1.81 3.11 0.45
C ILE A 37 1.83 1.87 1.33
N VAL A 38 0.99 0.88 1.01
CA VAL A 38 0.89 -0.34 1.79
C VAL A 38 0.90 -1.57 0.90
N THR A 39 1.13 -2.75 1.49
CA THR A 39 1.13 -4.02 0.75
C THR A 39 0.40 -5.10 1.52
N ILE A 40 -0.33 -5.96 0.80
CA ILE A 40 -1.11 -7.04 1.41
C ILE A 40 -1.35 -8.18 0.43
N PRO A 41 -1.13 -9.46 0.83
CA PRO A 41 -1.57 -10.62 0.08
C PRO A 41 -3.01 -10.96 0.46
N LEU A 42 -3.86 -11.23 -0.54
CA LEU A 42 -5.26 -11.59 -0.34
C LEU A 42 -5.66 -12.75 -1.25
N ALA A 43 -6.53 -13.63 -0.78
CA ALA A 43 -7.20 -14.59 -1.62
C ALA A 43 -8.25 -13.86 -2.48
N MET A 44 -8.17 -14.03 -3.78
CA MET A 44 -9.06 -13.40 -4.76
C MET A 44 -9.47 -14.41 -5.82
N ASN A 45 -10.63 -14.20 -6.44
CA ASN A 45 -11.13 -15.04 -7.53
C ASN A 45 -11.02 -14.38 -8.91
N TRP A 46 -10.32 -13.24 -9.00
CA TRP A 46 -9.99 -12.49 -10.20
C TRP A 46 -8.71 -11.67 -10.00
N GLY A 47 -8.01 -11.36 -11.08
CA GLY A 47 -6.80 -10.56 -11.07
C GLY A 47 -5.52 -11.38 -11.31
N PRO A 48 -4.37 -10.71 -11.47
CA PRO A 48 -3.08 -11.36 -11.73
C PRO A 48 -2.69 -12.33 -10.62
N GLU A 49 -2.29 -13.56 -10.95
CA GLU A 49 -1.74 -14.54 -10.01
C GLU A 49 -0.23 -14.46 -9.90
N GLY A 50 0.30 -14.77 -8.72
CA GLY A 50 1.71 -15.01 -8.47
C GLY A 50 2.62 -13.80 -8.66
N LYS A 51 2.08 -12.61 -8.76
CA LYS A 51 2.83 -11.35 -8.86
C LYS A 51 2.15 -10.20 -8.14
N ILE A 52 2.96 -9.28 -7.65
CA ILE A 52 2.48 -8.03 -7.07
C ILE A 52 1.96 -7.11 -8.18
N PHE A 53 0.81 -6.49 -7.96
CA PHE A 53 0.25 -5.45 -8.79
C PHE A 53 -0.19 -4.26 -7.94
N THR A 54 -0.01 -3.07 -8.49
CA THR A 54 -0.25 -1.81 -7.76
C THR A 54 -1.57 -1.21 -8.16
N VAL A 55 -2.32 -0.72 -7.19
CA VAL A 55 -3.60 -0.02 -7.37
C VAL A 55 -3.58 1.27 -6.57
N GLU A 56 -3.92 2.37 -7.22
CA GLU A 56 -4.15 3.66 -6.58
C GLU A 56 -5.61 3.76 -6.11
N GLN A 57 -5.86 4.50 -5.02
CA GLN A 57 -7.21 4.68 -4.48
C GLN A 57 -8.21 5.20 -5.53
N ALA A 58 -7.80 6.16 -6.35
CA ALA A 58 -8.65 6.72 -7.41
C ALA A 58 -8.99 5.69 -8.50
N ASP A 59 -8.03 4.82 -8.84
CA ASP A 59 -8.25 3.72 -9.79
C ASP A 59 -9.14 2.64 -9.20
N PHE A 60 -9.01 2.33 -7.93
CA PHE A 60 -9.89 1.38 -7.24
C PHE A 60 -11.35 1.83 -7.31
N ILE A 61 -11.64 3.09 -6.96
CA ILE A 61 -13.01 3.63 -6.99
C ILE A 61 -13.59 3.58 -8.40
N LYS A 62 -12.81 3.96 -9.42
CA LYS A 62 -13.26 4.10 -10.80
C LYS A 62 -13.28 2.78 -11.58
N ASN A 63 -12.31 1.91 -11.36
CA ASN A 63 -11.99 0.76 -12.21
C ASN A 63 -12.05 -0.58 -11.46
N SER A 64 -12.71 -0.65 -10.29
CA SER A 64 -12.77 -1.85 -9.45
C SER A 64 -13.21 -3.09 -10.21
N GLN A 65 -14.24 -2.98 -11.06
CA GLN A 65 -14.75 -4.09 -11.87
C GLN A 65 -13.71 -4.61 -12.86
N LYS A 66 -12.93 -3.73 -13.45
CA LYS A 66 -11.84 -4.10 -14.37
C LYS A 66 -10.67 -4.77 -13.64
N ILE A 67 -10.30 -4.25 -12.45
CA ILE A 67 -9.14 -4.69 -11.69
C ILE A 67 -9.44 -5.99 -10.93
N PHE A 68 -10.55 -6.03 -10.20
CA PHE A 68 -10.91 -7.09 -9.26
C PHE A 68 -12.10 -7.97 -9.73
N GLY A 69 -12.72 -7.64 -10.87
CA GLY A 69 -13.87 -8.39 -11.40
C GLY A 69 -15.21 -8.03 -10.77
N TYR A 70 -15.28 -7.09 -9.83
CA TYR A 70 -16.49 -6.73 -9.09
C TYR A 70 -16.70 -5.21 -9.07
N ALA A 71 -17.97 -4.81 -8.99
CA ALA A 71 -18.32 -3.41 -8.77
C ALA A 71 -17.77 -2.94 -7.40
N TYR A 72 -17.46 -1.66 -7.28
CA TYR A 72 -16.89 -1.07 -6.06
C TYR A 72 -17.68 -1.43 -4.79
N THR A 73 -19.00 -1.50 -4.87
CA THR A 73 -19.92 -1.77 -3.75
C THR A 73 -20.09 -3.25 -3.43
N ALA A 74 -19.47 -4.17 -4.18
CA ALA A 74 -19.60 -5.61 -3.95
C ALA A 74 -18.97 -6.03 -2.63
N ASP A 75 -19.54 -7.05 -1.97
CA ASP A 75 -19.06 -7.55 -0.68
C ASP A 75 -17.66 -8.16 -0.77
N GLU A 76 -17.30 -8.75 -1.91
CA GLU A 76 -15.98 -9.31 -2.19
C GLU A 76 -14.87 -8.25 -2.13
N LEU A 77 -15.21 -6.98 -2.34
CA LEU A 77 -14.25 -5.86 -2.29
C LEU A 77 -14.20 -5.15 -0.93
N LYS A 78 -14.90 -5.65 0.08
CA LYS A 78 -14.88 -5.09 1.43
C LYS A 78 -13.44 -4.94 1.99
N PRO A 79 -12.56 -5.96 1.93
CA PRO A 79 -11.18 -5.81 2.40
C PRO A 79 -10.40 -4.72 1.66
N MET A 80 -10.68 -4.53 0.35
CA MET A 80 -10.06 -3.49 -0.45
C MET A 80 -10.59 -2.10 -0.06
N ARG A 81 -11.89 -1.98 0.22
CA ARG A 81 -12.46 -0.71 0.72
C ARG A 81 -11.88 -0.35 2.07
N GLU A 82 -11.80 -1.30 3.01
CA GLU A 82 -11.20 -1.11 4.33
C GLU A 82 -9.78 -0.53 4.25
N ILE A 83 -8.90 -1.11 3.43
CA ILE A 83 -7.51 -0.65 3.32
C ILE A 83 -7.42 0.72 2.65
N PHE A 84 -8.25 0.99 1.64
CA PHE A 84 -8.26 2.26 0.91
C PHE A 84 -8.98 3.41 1.65
N LEU A 85 -9.59 3.20 2.80
CA LEU A 85 -10.03 4.30 3.66
C LEU A 85 -8.85 5.17 4.09
N HIS A 86 -7.69 4.57 4.30
CA HIS A 86 -6.50 5.26 4.81
C HIS A 86 -5.26 5.15 3.91
N ALA A 87 -5.20 4.18 3.01
CA ALA A 87 -4.09 4.03 2.07
C ALA A 87 -4.33 4.81 0.77
N LYS A 88 -3.27 5.38 0.18
CA LYS A 88 -3.27 6.02 -1.15
C LYS A 88 -2.97 5.01 -2.26
N THR A 89 -2.01 4.13 -2.01
CA THR A 89 -1.49 3.14 -2.95
C THR A 89 -1.38 1.80 -2.24
N VAL A 90 -1.88 0.75 -2.89
CA VAL A 90 -1.79 -0.61 -2.36
C VAL A 90 -1.10 -1.52 -3.38
N HIS A 91 -0.08 -2.23 -2.92
CA HIS A 91 0.56 -3.32 -3.63
C HIS A 91 -0.12 -4.63 -3.24
N PHE A 92 -1.02 -5.11 -4.07
CA PHE A 92 -1.73 -6.36 -3.85
C PHE A 92 -0.95 -7.55 -4.41
N PHE A 93 -1.07 -8.68 -3.74
CA PHE A 93 -0.65 -9.98 -4.25
C PHE A 93 -1.83 -10.94 -4.15
N ARG A 94 -2.19 -11.60 -5.25
CA ARG A 94 -3.22 -12.61 -5.25
C ARG A 94 -2.66 -13.95 -4.82
N LEU A 95 -3.15 -14.44 -3.68
CA LEU A 95 -2.86 -15.78 -3.17
C LEU A 95 -3.62 -16.85 -3.97
N GLY A 96 -3.13 -18.09 -3.94
CA GLY A 96 -3.73 -19.20 -4.63
C GLY A 96 -3.30 -19.28 -6.09
N THR A 97 -2.07 -19.68 -6.32
CA THR A 97 -1.54 -19.99 -7.66
C THR A 97 -2.16 -21.27 -8.22
N SER A 98 -2.01 -21.53 -9.53
CA SER A 98 -2.57 -22.69 -10.23
C SER A 98 -4.08 -22.70 -10.49
N GLY A 99 -4.73 -21.56 -10.45
CA GLY A 99 -6.12 -21.42 -10.92
C GLY A 99 -6.27 -21.71 -12.40
N VAL A 100 -7.49 -22.10 -12.83
CA VAL A 100 -7.82 -22.34 -14.24
C VAL A 100 -8.61 -21.15 -14.79
N LYS A 101 -8.29 -20.74 -16.01
CA LYS A 101 -9.07 -19.72 -16.72
C LYS A 101 -10.34 -20.31 -17.29
N ALA A 102 -11.48 -19.67 -17.05
CA ALA A 102 -12.72 -20.01 -17.74
C ALA A 102 -12.58 -19.80 -19.26
N ALA A 103 -13.20 -20.64 -20.06
CA ALA A 103 -13.11 -20.53 -21.50
C ALA A 103 -14.42 -20.97 -22.18
N ASN A 104 -14.61 -20.49 -23.41
CA ASN A 104 -15.59 -21.01 -24.35
C ASN A 104 -14.97 -21.21 -25.74
N THR A 105 -15.78 -21.44 -26.78
CA THR A 105 -15.30 -21.64 -28.15
C THR A 105 -14.50 -20.45 -28.67
N TYR A 106 -14.84 -19.22 -28.27
CA TYR A 106 -14.29 -17.98 -28.83
C TYR A 106 -13.25 -17.25 -27.93
N ALA A 107 -13.40 -17.40 -26.62
CA ALA A 107 -12.66 -16.60 -25.65
C ALA A 107 -12.13 -17.42 -24.49
N THR A 108 -11.08 -16.91 -23.86
CA THR A 108 -10.55 -17.37 -22.58
C THR A 108 -10.53 -16.19 -21.62
N ALA A 109 -10.94 -16.38 -20.38
CA ALA A 109 -10.91 -15.32 -19.35
C ALA A 109 -9.49 -14.75 -19.20
N LYS A 110 -9.39 -13.45 -18.95
CA LYS A 110 -8.11 -12.74 -18.77
C LYS A 110 -7.30 -13.34 -17.65
N TYR A 111 -7.97 -13.64 -16.54
CA TYR A 111 -7.38 -14.20 -15.34
C TYR A 111 -8.03 -15.53 -14.96
N PRO A 112 -7.29 -16.45 -14.32
CA PRO A 112 -7.88 -17.64 -13.73
C PRO A 112 -8.80 -17.27 -12.57
N GLY A 113 -9.72 -18.16 -12.24
CA GLY A 113 -10.62 -17.97 -11.11
C GLY A 113 -12.09 -18.18 -11.44
N THR A 114 -12.88 -18.42 -10.40
CA THR A 114 -14.31 -18.69 -10.53
C THR A 114 -15.09 -17.51 -11.12
N ARG A 115 -14.60 -16.27 -10.93
CA ARG A 115 -15.22 -15.07 -11.50
C ARG A 115 -15.24 -15.09 -13.04
N GLY A 116 -14.30 -15.80 -13.67
CA GLY A 116 -14.29 -16.01 -15.10
C GLY A 116 -15.52 -16.74 -15.64
N ASN A 117 -16.20 -17.56 -14.82
CA ASN A 117 -17.41 -18.28 -15.20
C ASN A 117 -18.65 -17.36 -15.35
N ASP A 118 -18.58 -16.14 -14.81
CA ASP A 118 -19.63 -15.12 -14.96
C ASP A 118 -19.50 -14.34 -16.28
N LEU A 119 -18.41 -14.58 -17.03
CA LEU A 119 -18.23 -14.02 -18.37
C LEU A 119 -19.04 -14.79 -19.39
N ARG A 120 -19.61 -14.07 -20.35
CA ARG A 120 -20.26 -14.66 -21.53
C ARG A 120 -20.04 -13.80 -22.76
N THR A 121 -20.03 -14.43 -23.91
CA THR A 121 -19.97 -13.76 -25.21
C THR A 121 -21.33 -13.82 -25.90
N VAL A 122 -21.72 -12.75 -26.59
CA VAL A 122 -22.89 -12.64 -27.43
C VAL A 122 -22.43 -12.22 -28.82
N ILE A 123 -22.91 -12.85 -29.85
CA ILE A 123 -22.54 -12.55 -31.24
C ILE A 123 -23.80 -12.36 -32.04
N THR A 124 -23.99 -11.12 -32.54
CA THR A 124 -25.13 -10.76 -33.38
C THR A 124 -24.68 -10.37 -34.79
N ALA A 125 -25.59 -10.35 -35.75
CA ALA A 125 -25.27 -9.84 -37.07
C ALA A 125 -25.15 -8.32 -37.01
N ASN A 126 -24.07 -7.75 -37.57
CA ASN A 126 -23.92 -6.31 -37.73
C ASN A 126 -24.91 -5.80 -38.80
N GLU A 127 -25.41 -4.58 -38.65
CA GLU A 127 -26.36 -3.99 -39.61
C GLU A 127 -25.83 -3.86 -41.04
N ASN A 128 -24.50 -3.79 -41.20
CA ASN A 128 -23.83 -3.72 -42.51
C ASN A 128 -23.42 -5.07 -43.05
N THR A 129 -23.94 -6.19 -42.50
CA THR A 129 -23.62 -7.53 -42.95
C THR A 129 -24.26 -7.79 -44.31
N THR A 130 -23.57 -8.53 -45.19
CA THR A 130 -24.11 -9.01 -46.48
C THR A 130 -23.75 -10.48 -46.64
N GLU A 131 -24.42 -11.19 -47.56
CA GLU A 131 -24.11 -12.60 -47.87
C GLU A 131 -22.65 -12.80 -48.30
N GLN A 132 -22.09 -11.83 -49.02
CA GLN A 132 -20.71 -11.89 -49.53
C GLN A 132 -19.69 -11.41 -48.49
N LYS A 133 -20.10 -10.64 -47.48
CA LYS A 133 -19.26 -10.12 -46.42
C LYS A 133 -20.02 -10.15 -45.09
N PRO A 134 -20.06 -11.30 -44.40
CA PRO A 134 -20.66 -11.38 -43.10
C PRO A 134 -19.86 -10.55 -42.09
N LEU A 135 -20.55 -9.70 -41.34
CA LEU A 135 -20.01 -8.90 -40.26
C LEU A 135 -20.82 -9.19 -39.00
N PHE A 136 -20.09 -9.19 -37.87
CA PHE A 136 -20.64 -9.50 -36.55
C PHE A 136 -20.38 -8.40 -35.56
N ASP A 137 -21.28 -8.22 -34.64
CA ASP A 137 -21.06 -7.46 -33.41
C ASP A 137 -20.84 -8.46 -32.29
N VAL A 138 -19.67 -8.33 -31.61
CA VAL A 138 -19.23 -9.24 -30.58
C VAL A 138 -19.20 -8.51 -29.24
N GLU A 139 -20.08 -8.93 -28.34
CA GLU A 139 -20.24 -8.36 -27.01
C GLU A 139 -19.64 -9.29 -25.96
N THR A 140 -19.01 -8.71 -24.95
CA THR A 140 -18.57 -9.40 -23.73
C THR A 140 -19.38 -8.88 -22.55
N PHE A 141 -19.98 -9.78 -21.80
CA PHE A 141 -20.70 -9.47 -20.56
C PHE A 141 -19.99 -10.09 -19.35
N LEU A 142 -20.05 -9.39 -18.23
CA LEU A 142 -19.72 -9.93 -16.91
C LEU A 142 -21.01 -9.91 -16.07
N GLY A 143 -21.59 -11.08 -15.85
CA GLY A 143 -22.96 -11.21 -15.33
C GLY A 143 -23.96 -10.57 -16.30
N THR A 144 -24.65 -9.52 -15.84
CA THR A 144 -25.61 -8.75 -16.64
C THR A 144 -25.03 -7.49 -17.27
N VAL A 145 -23.80 -7.12 -16.93
CA VAL A 145 -23.17 -5.86 -17.37
C VAL A 145 -22.38 -6.10 -18.65
N GLN A 146 -22.68 -5.36 -19.71
CA GLN A 146 -21.86 -5.32 -20.91
C GLN A 146 -20.57 -4.59 -20.61
N VAL A 147 -19.43 -5.26 -20.81
CA VAL A 147 -18.08 -4.75 -20.47
C VAL A 147 -17.23 -4.47 -21.69
N ASP A 148 -17.62 -4.97 -22.86
CA ASP A 148 -16.97 -4.71 -24.15
C ASP A 148 -17.94 -4.94 -25.31
N LEU A 149 -17.78 -4.15 -26.39
CA LEU A 149 -18.48 -4.31 -27.66
C LEU A 149 -17.49 -4.04 -28.79
N GLN A 150 -17.41 -4.96 -29.73
CA GLN A 150 -16.65 -4.83 -30.96
C GLN A 150 -17.53 -5.01 -32.15
N GLU A 151 -17.78 -3.94 -32.89
CA GLU A 151 -18.71 -3.87 -34.00
C GLU A 151 -18.06 -4.15 -35.34
N GLY A 152 -18.81 -4.75 -36.26
CA GLY A 152 -18.39 -4.95 -37.66
C GLY A 152 -17.22 -5.90 -37.86
N VAL A 153 -17.03 -6.87 -36.97
CA VAL A 153 -15.94 -7.85 -37.00
C VAL A 153 -16.18 -8.89 -38.07
N ALA A 154 -15.23 -9.10 -39.01
CA ALA A 154 -15.36 -10.10 -40.06
C ALA A 154 -14.86 -11.49 -39.64
N ALA A 155 -13.84 -11.58 -38.81
CA ALA A 155 -13.24 -12.84 -38.37
C ALA A 155 -12.78 -12.75 -36.91
N ILE A 156 -12.66 -13.91 -36.26
CA ILE A 156 -12.18 -13.99 -34.85
C ILE A 156 -10.79 -13.36 -34.67
N THR A 157 -9.96 -13.40 -35.71
CA THR A 157 -8.62 -12.79 -35.72
C THR A 157 -8.62 -11.27 -35.68
N ASP A 158 -9.74 -10.64 -36.01
CA ASP A 158 -9.89 -9.18 -36.03
C ASP A 158 -10.27 -8.64 -34.61
N LEU A 159 -10.71 -9.56 -33.74
CA LEU A 159 -11.06 -9.21 -32.35
C LEU A 159 -9.83 -8.80 -31.55
N LYS A 160 -9.97 -7.71 -30.81
CA LYS A 160 -8.92 -7.16 -29.93
C LYS A 160 -9.16 -7.64 -28.50
N ALA A 161 -8.09 -8.10 -27.86
CA ALA A 161 -8.15 -8.44 -26.44
C ALA A 161 -8.62 -7.24 -25.61
N ASN A 162 -9.51 -7.49 -24.65
CA ASN A 162 -9.99 -6.49 -23.72
C ASN A 162 -9.51 -6.78 -22.28
N ALA A 163 -10.06 -6.10 -21.31
CA ALA A 163 -9.65 -6.27 -19.90
C ALA A 163 -10.17 -7.59 -19.28
N TYR A 164 -11.09 -8.28 -19.93
CA TYR A 164 -11.83 -9.43 -19.38
C TYR A 164 -11.54 -10.75 -20.10
N VAL A 165 -11.29 -10.69 -21.41
CA VAL A 165 -11.04 -11.89 -22.20
C VAL A 165 -9.87 -11.71 -23.17
N ASP A 166 -9.21 -12.82 -23.46
CA ASP A 166 -8.32 -13.01 -24.59
C ASP A 166 -9.06 -13.88 -25.62
N TRP A 167 -9.16 -13.42 -26.88
CA TRP A 167 -9.83 -14.12 -27.95
C TRP A 167 -8.99 -15.28 -28.47
N LYS A 168 -9.64 -16.34 -28.94
CA LYS A 168 -8.95 -17.45 -29.61
C LYS A 168 -8.37 -16.99 -30.92
N SER A 169 -7.24 -17.57 -31.32
CA SER A 169 -6.54 -17.23 -32.58
C SER A 169 -7.15 -17.85 -33.81
N SER A 170 -8.13 -18.76 -33.66
CA SER A 170 -8.81 -19.48 -34.75
C SER A 170 -10.22 -19.84 -34.36
N GLY A 171 -11.08 -19.97 -35.37
CA GLY A 171 -12.50 -20.31 -35.23
C GLY A 171 -13.35 -19.51 -36.21
N THR A 172 -14.55 -19.96 -36.50
CA THR A 172 -15.52 -19.24 -37.31
C THR A 172 -16.58 -18.62 -36.40
N LEU A 173 -16.76 -17.31 -36.49
CA LEU A 173 -17.80 -16.61 -35.76
C LEU A 173 -19.16 -17.10 -36.25
N SER A 174 -20.07 -17.37 -35.33
CA SER A 174 -21.47 -17.69 -35.60
C SER A 174 -22.37 -17.00 -34.61
N LEU A 175 -23.60 -16.70 -35.02
CA LEU A 175 -24.59 -16.03 -34.17
C LEU A 175 -24.83 -16.86 -32.89
N THR A 176 -24.76 -16.19 -31.76
CA THR A 176 -25.05 -16.80 -30.47
C THR A 176 -25.66 -15.77 -29.51
N ALA A 177 -26.80 -16.11 -28.94
CA ALA A 177 -27.52 -15.25 -28.00
C ALA A 177 -26.81 -15.16 -26.63
N SER A 178 -26.11 -16.22 -26.24
CA SER A 178 -25.32 -16.22 -24.98
C SER A 178 -24.46 -17.48 -24.96
N LEU A 179 -23.16 -17.30 -24.89
CA LEU A 179 -22.19 -18.39 -24.72
C LEU A 179 -21.33 -18.12 -23.48
N PRO A 180 -21.63 -18.76 -22.33
CA PRO A 180 -20.84 -18.56 -21.11
C PRO A 180 -19.42 -19.12 -21.26
N LEU A 181 -18.47 -18.52 -20.53
CA LEU A 181 -17.19 -19.13 -20.25
C LEU A 181 -17.37 -20.09 -19.06
N THR A 182 -16.71 -21.23 -19.07
CA THR A 182 -16.84 -22.27 -18.04
C THR A 182 -15.48 -22.78 -17.57
N ASP A 183 -15.51 -23.62 -16.54
CA ASP A 183 -14.36 -24.37 -16.01
C ASP A 183 -13.27 -23.50 -15.36
N GLY A 184 -13.58 -22.22 -15.06
CA GLY A 184 -12.71 -21.37 -14.26
C GLY A 184 -12.67 -21.81 -12.80
N THR A 185 -11.47 -21.98 -12.26
CA THR A 185 -11.27 -22.36 -10.85
C THR A 185 -10.26 -21.46 -10.17
N ASN A 186 -10.46 -21.20 -8.88
CA ASN A 186 -9.45 -20.55 -8.06
C ASN A 186 -8.31 -21.54 -7.78
N GLY A 187 -7.09 -21.03 -7.70
CA GLY A 187 -5.98 -21.77 -7.13
C GLY A 187 -6.17 -22.00 -5.63
N THR A 188 -5.55 -23.05 -5.10
CA THR A 188 -5.52 -23.32 -3.67
C THR A 188 -4.42 -22.48 -3.02
N VAL A 189 -4.76 -21.75 -1.95
CA VAL A 189 -3.78 -21.00 -1.17
C VAL A 189 -2.88 -21.98 -0.42
N ALA A 190 -1.58 -21.85 -0.62
CA ALA A 190 -0.56 -22.63 0.06
C ALA A 190 0.37 -21.74 0.90
N ASP A 191 1.02 -22.31 1.91
CA ASP A 191 2.00 -21.58 2.73
C ASP A 191 3.15 -21.00 1.87
N SER A 192 3.50 -21.66 0.76
CA SER A 192 4.50 -21.19 -0.21
C SER A 192 4.10 -19.92 -0.96
N ASP A 193 2.80 -19.62 -1.09
CA ASP A 193 2.34 -18.39 -1.74
C ASP A 193 2.74 -17.17 -0.91
N TYR A 194 2.69 -17.28 0.42
CA TYR A 194 3.12 -16.22 1.32
C TYR A 194 4.64 -15.98 1.23
N GLN A 195 5.45 -17.05 1.11
CA GLN A 195 6.89 -16.88 0.89
C GLN A 195 7.16 -16.19 -0.47
N THR A 196 6.49 -16.63 -1.53
CA THR A 196 6.61 -16.01 -2.87
C THR A 196 6.24 -14.53 -2.84
N TYR A 197 5.18 -14.18 -2.09
CA TYR A 197 4.81 -12.79 -1.88
C TYR A 197 5.90 -12.00 -1.18
N LEU A 198 6.45 -12.51 -0.07
CA LEU A 198 7.48 -11.82 0.70
C LEU A 198 8.76 -11.61 -0.12
N ASP A 199 9.18 -12.62 -0.91
CA ASP A 199 10.34 -12.52 -1.80
C ASP A 199 10.15 -11.40 -2.84
N GLN A 200 8.94 -11.25 -3.41
CA GLN A 200 8.64 -10.16 -4.34
C GLN A 200 8.51 -8.81 -3.64
N ALA A 201 7.94 -8.76 -2.43
CA ALA A 201 7.75 -7.54 -1.67
C ALA A 201 9.07 -6.84 -1.31
N GLU A 202 10.20 -7.57 -1.26
CA GLU A 202 11.52 -6.97 -1.06
C GLU A 202 11.86 -5.90 -2.10
N ALA A 203 11.35 -6.02 -3.33
CA ALA A 203 11.61 -5.07 -4.40
C ALA A 203 10.76 -3.78 -4.31
N TYR A 204 9.72 -3.76 -3.46
CA TYR A 204 8.79 -2.63 -3.34
C TYR A 204 9.07 -1.80 -2.10
N THR A 205 8.66 -0.53 -2.15
CA THR A 205 8.71 0.38 -1.01
C THR A 205 7.29 0.60 -0.49
N PHE A 206 7.09 0.45 0.82
CA PHE A 206 5.79 0.62 1.48
C PHE A 206 5.99 1.02 2.94
N ASN A 207 4.96 1.63 3.54
CA ASN A 207 4.96 2.07 4.94
C ASN A 207 4.41 1.00 5.90
N ALA A 208 3.50 0.16 5.42
CA ALA A 208 2.96 -0.95 6.19
C ALA A 208 2.67 -2.18 5.31
N MET A 209 2.73 -3.35 5.93
CA MET A 209 2.40 -4.65 5.33
C MET A 209 1.31 -5.31 6.17
N GLY A 210 0.24 -5.82 5.54
CA GLY A 210 -0.80 -6.59 6.22
C GLY A 210 -0.70 -8.09 5.91
N CYS A 211 -1.17 -8.94 6.85
CA CYS A 211 -1.38 -10.36 6.61
C CYS A 211 -2.68 -10.80 7.25
N THR A 212 -3.65 -11.22 6.44
CA THR A 212 -4.95 -11.69 6.90
C THR A 212 -4.96 -13.17 7.33
N GLU A 213 -3.82 -13.84 7.28
CA GLU A 213 -3.70 -15.21 7.79
C GLU A 213 -3.42 -15.20 9.30
N SER A 214 -4.09 -16.08 10.04
CA SER A 214 -3.93 -16.22 11.49
C SER A 214 -3.05 -17.41 11.91
N LYS A 215 -2.66 -18.28 10.96
CA LYS A 215 -1.83 -19.45 11.21
C LYS A 215 -0.48 -19.03 11.81
N ALA A 216 -0.11 -19.63 12.95
CA ALA A 216 1.07 -19.23 13.72
C ALA A 216 2.38 -19.28 12.91
N THR A 217 2.51 -20.24 11.98
CA THR A 217 3.69 -20.36 11.10
C THR A 217 3.78 -19.18 10.12
N ILE A 218 2.65 -18.74 9.55
CA ILE A 218 2.61 -17.63 8.61
C ILE A 218 2.82 -16.29 9.32
N THR A 219 2.13 -16.06 10.45
CA THR A 219 2.35 -14.83 11.22
C THR A 219 3.79 -14.72 11.75
N ALA A 220 4.42 -15.84 12.12
CA ALA A 220 5.84 -15.87 12.49
C ALA A 220 6.77 -15.57 11.30
N LEU A 221 6.45 -16.08 10.11
CA LEU A 221 7.18 -15.79 8.87
C LEU A 221 7.16 -14.29 8.56
N PHE A 222 6.00 -13.65 8.63
CA PHE A 222 5.86 -12.21 8.39
C PHE A 222 6.59 -11.36 9.44
N ALA A 223 6.53 -11.75 10.72
CA ALA A 223 7.27 -11.06 11.78
C ALA A 223 8.79 -11.17 11.58
N ALA A 224 9.29 -12.36 11.21
CA ALA A 224 10.70 -12.58 10.90
C ALA A 224 11.14 -11.80 9.66
N PHE A 225 10.31 -11.75 8.63
CA PHE A 225 10.56 -10.95 7.43
C PHE A 225 10.66 -9.46 7.78
N ALA A 226 9.72 -8.91 8.53
CA ALA A 226 9.76 -7.51 8.97
C ALA A 226 11.04 -7.21 9.76
N LYS A 227 11.42 -8.10 10.69
CA LYS A 227 12.65 -7.94 11.47
C LYS A 227 13.88 -7.93 10.56
N ARG A 228 14.04 -8.91 9.68
CA ARG A 228 15.16 -8.97 8.73
C ARG A 228 15.24 -7.73 7.84
N MET A 229 14.11 -7.29 7.29
CA MET A 229 14.09 -6.12 6.42
C MET A 229 14.45 -4.83 7.16
N ARG A 230 13.97 -4.67 8.40
CA ARG A 230 14.26 -3.49 9.22
C ARG A 230 15.67 -3.47 9.76
N ASP A 231 16.15 -4.59 10.28
CA ASP A 231 17.42 -4.67 11.04
C ASP A 231 18.62 -4.95 10.12
N ASP A 232 18.48 -5.87 9.16
CA ASP A 232 19.60 -6.31 8.31
C ASP A 232 19.65 -5.58 6.95
N VAL A 233 18.49 -5.30 6.34
CA VAL A 233 18.42 -4.66 5.01
C VAL A 233 18.29 -3.13 5.10
N GLY A 234 17.71 -2.62 6.17
CA GLY A 234 17.54 -1.19 6.41
C GLY A 234 16.26 -0.59 5.83
N LYS A 235 15.32 -1.39 5.30
CA LYS A 235 13.99 -0.92 4.88
C LYS A 235 13.04 -0.90 6.08
N LYS A 236 12.57 0.27 6.46
CA LYS A 236 11.73 0.46 7.65
C LYS A 236 10.25 0.53 7.28
N PHE A 237 9.44 -0.37 7.85
CA PHE A 237 7.99 -0.45 7.76
C PHE A 237 7.45 -1.27 8.94
N GLN A 238 6.16 -1.23 9.19
CA GLN A 238 5.53 -2.10 10.20
C GLN A 238 4.65 -3.16 9.54
N VAL A 239 4.63 -4.36 10.12
CA VAL A 239 3.72 -5.43 9.70
C VAL A 239 2.54 -5.54 10.67
N VAL A 240 1.34 -5.63 10.12
CA VAL A 240 0.08 -5.76 10.87
C VAL A 240 -0.40 -7.21 10.82
N LEU A 241 -0.47 -7.84 11.99
CA LEU A 241 -0.79 -9.25 12.15
C LEU A 241 -1.92 -9.45 13.17
N PHE A 242 -2.68 -10.51 13.00
CA PHE A 242 -3.72 -10.88 13.96
C PHE A 242 -3.13 -11.64 15.14
N ARG A 243 -3.29 -11.09 16.35
CA ARG A 243 -2.90 -11.71 17.65
C ARG A 243 -1.49 -12.27 17.70
N LYS A 244 -0.54 -11.61 16.98
CA LYS A 244 0.87 -11.99 16.99
C LYS A 244 1.67 -11.02 17.83
N LEU A 245 1.93 -11.38 19.07
CA LEU A 245 2.85 -10.67 19.98
C LEU A 245 4.28 -11.12 19.67
N ALA A 246 5.12 -10.19 19.22
CA ALA A 246 6.48 -10.48 18.76
C ALA A 246 7.57 -9.79 19.59
N ASP A 247 7.15 -8.96 20.58
CA ASP A 247 8.05 -8.09 21.34
C ASP A 247 9.04 -7.33 20.43
N TYR A 248 8.45 -6.69 19.41
CA TYR A 248 9.23 -6.01 18.38
C TYR A 248 8.44 -4.82 17.81
N GLU A 249 9.07 -3.66 17.68
CA GLU A 249 8.43 -2.41 17.24
C GLU A 249 7.96 -2.43 15.77
N GLY A 250 8.50 -3.34 14.98
CA GLY A 250 8.07 -3.56 13.59
C GLY A 250 6.79 -4.38 13.44
N VAL A 251 6.18 -4.85 14.54
CA VAL A 251 4.97 -5.70 14.51
C VAL A 251 3.83 -5.04 15.27
N VAL A 252 2.72 -4.80 14.58
CA VAL A 252 1.45 -4.34 15.16
C VAL A 252 0.53 -5.56 15.32
N SER A 253 0.17 -5.90 16.56
CA SER A 253 -0.64 -7.07 16.88
C SER A 253 -2.10 -6.69 17.13
N VAL A 254 -2.98 -6.92 16.17
CA VAL A 254 -4.42 -6.61 16.30
C VAL A 254 -5.12 -7.69 17.11
N LYS A 255 -5.81 -7.31 18.20
CA LYS A 255 -6.46 -8.26 19.12
C LYS A 255 -7.92 -8.53 18.80
N ASN A 256 -8.67 -7.51 18.36
CA ASN A 256 -10.11 -7.62 18.12
C ASN A 256 -10.39 -8.45 16.86
N GLY A 257 -11.47 -9.24 16.95
CA GLY A 257 -12.14 -9.81 15.78
C GLY A 257 -13.46 -9.08 15.52
N LEU A 258 -14.41 -9.76 14.89
CA LEU A 258 -15.75 -9.23 14.63
C LEU A 258 -16.74 -9.75 15.67
N THR A 259 -17.83 -9.03 15.89
CA THR A 259 -18.94 -9.48 16.76
C THR A 259 -19.49 -10.84 16.32
N SER A 260 -19.58 -11.08 15.00
CA SER A 260 -20.04 -12.34 14.42
C SER A 260 -19.00 -13.46 14.46
N ASP A 261 -17.70 -13.11 14.46
CA ASP A 261 -16.58 -14.05 14.49
C ASP A 261 -15.39 -13.40 15.20
N LYS A 262 -15.19 -13.72 16.46
CA LYS A 262 -14.10 -13.19 17.31
C LYS A 262 -12.71 -13.62 16.85
N THR A 263 -12.59 -14.55 15.91
CA THR A 263 -11.33 -15.01 15.32
C THR A 263 -11.06 -14.41 13.94
N SER A 264 -11.97 -13.58 13.45
CA SER A 264 -11.87 -12.94 12.13
C SER A 264 -10.68 -11.99 12.04
N THR A 265 -9.97 -12.09 10.93
CA THR A 265 -8.84 -11.21 10.57
C THR A 265 -9.26 -10.02 9.70
N ALA A 266 -10.56 -9.80 9.54
CA ALA A 266 -11.13 -8.82 8.62
C ALA A 266 -10.74 -7.35 8.92
N LEU A 267 -10.27 -7.06 10.14
CA LEU A 267 -9.80 -5.72 10.53
C LEU A 267 -8.36 -5.42 10.08
N ILE A 268 -7.59 -6.44 9.67
CA ILE A 268 -6.19 -6.27 9.27
C ILE A 268 -6.03 -5.28 8.10
N PRO A 269 -6.87 -5.32 7.04
CA PRO A 269 -6.77 -4.35 5.95
C PRO A 269 -6.94 -2.91 6.42
N TRP A 270 -7.94 -2.62 7.26
CA TRP A 270 -8.15 -1.28 7.82
C TRP A 270 -6.95 -0.81 8.64
N VAL A 271 -6.50 -1.64 9.60
CA VAL A 271 -5.34 -1.29 10.44
C VAL A 271 -4.07 -1.11 9.59
N THR A 272 -3.88 -1.93 8.55
CA THR A 272 -2.76 -1.76 7.60
C THR A 272 -2.83 -0.41 6.90
N GLY A 273 -4.02 -0.02 6.45
CA GLY A 273 -4.27 1.30 5.87
C GLY A 273 -3.92 2.42 6.86
N VAL A 274 -4.39 2.33 8.11
CA VAL A 274 -4.11 3.32 9.16
C VAL A 274 -2.61 3.42 9.47
N ILE A 275 -1.93 2.30 9.72
CA ILE A 275 -0.50 2.30 10.05
C ILE A 275 0.32 2.91 8.90
N GLY A 276 -0.03 2.58 7.66
CA GLY A 276 0.67 3.13 6.48
C GLY A 276 0.28 4.57 6.14
N GLY A 277 -1.00 4.93 6.32
CA GLY A 277 -1.57 6.19 5.85
C GLY A 277 -1.57 7.33 6.86
N THR A 278 -1.50 7.04 8.16
CA THR A 278 -1.44 8.08 9.19
C THR A 278 -0.21 8.97 8.98
N ALA A 279 -0.40 10.28 9.01
CA ALA A 279 0.69 11.25 8.86
C ALA A 279 1.74 11.10 9.96
N VAL A 280 2.98 11.43 9.63
CA VAL A 280 4.15 11.21 10.51
C VAL A 280 4.01 11.90 11.88
N ASN A 281 3.31 13.04 11.94
CA ASN A 281 3.06 13.83 13.13
C ASN A 281 1.72 13.52 13.84
N LYS A 282 1.04 12.42 13.49
CA LYS A 282 -0.27 12.05 14.03
C LYS A 282 -0.23 10.68 14.70
N SER A 283 -1.11 10.50 15.68
CA SER A 283 -1.40 9.23 16.32
C SER A 283 -2.74 8.68 15.80
N ALA A 284 -2.88 7.36 15.75
CA ALA A 284 -4.15 6.69 15.54
C ALA A 284 -4.93 6.49 16.85
N THR A 285 -4.39 6.86 18.02
CA THR A 285 -5.10 6.79 19.30
C THR A 285 -6.41 7.56 19.24
N ASN A 286 -7.47 6.94 19.72
CA ASN A 286 -8.85 7.44 19.68
C ASN A 286 -9.40 7.72 18.26
N MET A 287 -8.75 7.22 17.20
CA MET A 287 -9.28 7.29 15.85
C MET A 287 -10.52 6.42 15.75
N THR A 288 -11.63 7.01 15.27
CA THR A 288 -12.87 6.27 15.05
C THR A 288 -12.70 5.28 13.91
N TYR A 289 -13.15 4.06 14.10
CA TYR A 289 -13.27 3.08 13.04
C TYR A 289 -14.39 3.51 12.08
N ASP A 290 -14.03 3.78 10.86
CA ASP A 290 -14.91 4.24 9.77
C ASP A 290 -15.14 3.18 8.69
N GLY A 291 -14.81 1.90 9.02
CA GLY A 291 -14.99 0.76 8.12
C GLY A 291 -16.40 0.16 8.17
N GLU A 292 -16.54 -0.96 7.47
CA GLU A 292 -17.84 -1.60 7.22
C GLU A 292 -18.12 -2.83 8.12
N TYR A 293 -17.18 -3.21 8.99
CA TYR A 293 -17.34 -4.37 9.85
C TYR A 293 -17.83 -4.00 11.24
N ASP A 294 -18.59 -4.93 11.85
CA ASP A 294 -19.00 -4.81 13.24
C ASP A 294 -17.92 -5.38 14.15
N VAL A 295 -17.15 -4.50 14.77
CA VAL A 295 -15.96 -4.84 15.59
C VAL A 295 -16.38 -5.36 16.95
N ASP A 296 -15.82 -6.50 17.38
CA ASP A 296 -15.97 -6.98 18.75
C ASP A 296 -15.23 -6.07 19.73
N THR A 297 -15.98 -5.33 20.54
CA THR A 297 -15.46 -4.44 21.59
C THR A 297 -15.86 -4.91 23.00
N ASP A 298 -16.29 -6.16 23.15
CA ASP A 298 -16.73 -6.73 24.43
C ASP A 298 -15.53 -7.09 25.31
N PHE A 299 -14.85 -6.06 25.83
CA PHE A 299 -13.70 -6.19 26.72
C PHE A 299 -13.95 -5.42 28.02
N THR A 300 -13.63 -6.05 29.15
CA THR A 300 -13.59 -5.37 30.46
C THR A 300 -12.41 -4.40 30.50
N GLN A 301 -12.47 -3.40 31.41
CA GLN A 301 -11.36 -2.47 31.65
C GLN A 301 -10.03 -3.21 31.91
N THR A 302 -10.05 -4.24 32.77
CA THR A 302 -8.85 -5.04 33.06
C THR A 302 -8.29 -5.73 31.79
N GLN A 303 -9.16 -6.19 30.90
CA GLN A 303 -8.69 -6.80 29.62
C GLN A 303 -8.08 -5.77 28.68
N LEU A 304 -8.62 -4.54 28.63
CA LEU A 304 -8.05 -3.43 27.88
C LEU A 304 -6.68 -3.03 28.43
N GLU A 305 -6.55 -2.88 29.76
CA GLU A 305 -5.28 -2.58 30.42
C GLU A 305 -4.22 -3.66 30.19
N ASN A 306 -4.61 -4.93 30.28
CA ASN A 306 -3.71 -6.05 30.00
C ASN A 306 -3.32 -6.09 28.51
N GLY A 307 -4.25 -5.77 27.61
CA GLY A 307 -3.98 -5.66 26.19
C GLY A 307 -2.89 -4.61 25.87
N ILE A 308 -2.95 -3.45 26.51
CA ILE A 308 -1.90 -2.43 26.38
C ILE A 308 -0.56 -2.95 26.92
N LYS A 309 -0.55 -3.56 28.11
CA LYS A 309 0.67 -4.09 28.74
C LYS A 309 1.36 -5.18 27.93
N GLU A 310 0.60 -5.99 27.20
CA GLU A 310 1.15 -7.04 26.30
C GLU A 310 1.51 -6.55 24.90
N GLY A 311 1.25 -5.25 24.57
CA GLY A 311 1.55 -4.67 23.25
C GLY A 311 0.50 -5.00 22.16
N SER A 312 -0.77 -5.13 22.54
CA SER A 312 -1.87 -5.38 21.62
C SER A 312 -2.48 -4.08 21.09
N PHE A 313 -2.58 -3.92 19.79
CA PHE A 313 -3.40 -2.89 19.16
C PHE A 313 -4.87 -3.29 19.28
N MET A 314 -5.68 -2.45 19.93
CA MET A 314 -7.07 -2.80 20.28
C MET A 314 -8.03 -1.68 19.89
N PHE A 315 -9.27 -2.10 19.65
CA PHE A 315 -10.42 -1.21 19.56
C PHE A 315 -11.26 -1.32 20.83
N HIS A 316 -11.87 -0.22 21.21
CA HIS A 316 -12.82 -0.14 22.31
C HIS A 316 -14.01 0.75 21.94
N ARG A 317 -15.05 0.73 22.75
CA ARG A 317 -16.22 1.58 22.55
C ARG A 317 -16.09 2.86 23.36
N VAL A 318 -16.27 3.99 22.70
CA VAL A 318 -16.40 5.32 23.32
C VAL A 318 -17.78 5.85 22.93
N ASP A 319 -18.70 5.90 23.88
CA ASP A 319 -20.11 6.16 23.63
C ASP A 319 -20.69 5.22 22.55
N GLU A 320 -21.10 5.75 21.41
CA GLU A 320 -21.63 4.96 20.30
C GLU A 320 -20.57 4.59 19.25
N ALA A 321 -19.38 5.19 19.33
CA ALA A 321 -18.31 4.98 18.37
C ALA A 321 -17.36 3.84 18.79
N VAL A 322 -16.84 3.12 17.83
CA VAL A 322 -15.70 2.21 17.99
C VAL A 322 -14.44 2.98 17.67
N CYS A 323 -13.50 3.04 18.61
CA CYS A 323 -12.26 3.79 18.47
C CYS A 323 -11.04 2.92 18.73
N VAL A 324 -9.91 3.30 18.16
CA VAL A 324 -8.60 2.73 18.52
C VAL A 324 -8.28 3.10 19.97
N LEU A 325 -7.93 2.13 20.79
CA LEU A 325 -7.65 2.34 22.21
C LEU A 325 -6.37 3.16 22.40
N THR A 326 -5.27 2.71 21.80
CA THR A 326 -3.98 3.40 21.75
C THR A 326 -3.15 2.91 20.56
N ASP A 327 -2.33 3.81 19.98
CA ASP A 327 -1.54 3.56 18.78
C ASP A 327 -0.19 2.93 19.13
N ILE A 328 -0.22 1.64 19.49
CA ILE A 328 0.95 0.88 19.95
C ILE A 328 1.26 -0.33 19.05
N ASN A 329 2.51 -0.77 19.14
CA ASN A 329 3.01 -2.00 18.54
C ASN A 329 3.28 -3.07 19.62
N SER A 330 3.83 -4.21 19.22
CA SER A 330 4.03 -5.35 20.12
C SER A 330 5.31 -5.29 20.97
N PHE A 331 6.07 -4.20 20.93
CA PHE A 331 7.28 -4.03 21.74
C PHE A 331 6.95 -3.75 23.19
N ILE A 332 7.50 -4.54 24.12
CA ILE A 332 7.27 -4.43 25.56
C ILE A 332 8.55 -4.54 26.41
N SER A 333 9.63 -5.13 25.87
CA SER A 333 10.90 -5.32 26.59
C SER A 333 11.77 -4.08 26.50
N ILE A 334 11.70 -3.22 27.55
CA ILE A 334 12.55 -2.04 27.64
C ILE A 334 13.99 -2.45 27.90
N THR A 335 14.93 -1.87 27.16
CA THR A 335 16.38 -2.07 27.29
C THR A 335 17.11 -0.72 27.42
N ASP A 336 18.41 -0.75 27.66
CA ASP A 336 19.21 0.48 27.67
C ASP A 336 19.26 1.18 26.30
N GLU A 337 19.02 0.44 25.23
CA GLU A 337 19.01 0.97 23.83
C GLU A 337 17.61 1.37 23.35
N LYS A 338 16.55 0.79 23.91
CA LYS A 338 15.17 1.03 23.50
C LYS A 338 14.28 1.30 24.73
N SER A 339 13.85 2.56 24.87
CA SER A 339 12.92 3.01 25.91
C SER A 339 11.47 2.56 25.60
N SER A 340 10.56 2.85 26.49
CA SER A 340 9.10 2.67 26.28
C SER A 340 8.56 3.41 25.06
N ASP A 341 9.25 4.46 24.58
CA ASP A 341 8.83 5.22 23.39
C ASP A 341 8.77 4.36 22.13
N PHE A 342 9.57 3.29 22.07
CA PHE A 342 9.55 2.33 20.97
C PHE A 342 8.27 1.49 20.90
N SER A 343 7.44 1.48 21.94
CA SER A 343 6.10 0.87 21.87
C SER A 343 5.08 1.74 21.14
N SER A 344 5.32 3.05 20.98
CA SER A 344 4.44 3.97 20.27
C SER A 344 4.63 3.87 18.76
N ASN A 345 3.55 3.58 18.00
CA ASN A 345 3.59 3.60 16.54
C ASN A 345 3.86 5.01 15.99
N GLN A 346 3.44 6.07 16.69
CA GLN A 346 3.74 7.44 16.28
C GLN A 346 5.25 7.70 16.33
N THR A 347 5.94 7.29 17.40
CA THR A 347 7.41 7.38 17.50
C THR A 347 8.07 6.56 16.38
N ILE A 348 7.67 5.30 16.19
CA ILE A 348 8.25 4.45 15.14
C ILE A 348 8.01 5.02 13.75
N ARG A 349 6.87 5.66 13.53
CA ARG A 349 6.54 6.33 12.27
C ARG A 349 7.52 7.47 11.95
N VAL A 350 7.91 8.25 12.95
CA VAL A 350 8.93 9.30 12.81
C VAL A 350 10.31 8.70 12.51
N LEU A 351 10.73 7.71 13.28
CA LEU A 351 12.03 7.06 13.12
C LEU A 351 12.14 6.35 11.76
N ASP A 352 11.08 5.66 11.32
CA ASP A 352 11.02 5.00 10.02
C ASP A 352 11.07 6.01 8.86
N GLN A 353 10.39 7.16 9.02
CA GLN A 353 10.44 8.25 8.04
C GLN A 353 11.86 8.77 7.89
N ILE A 354 12.54 9.10 8.99
CA ILE A 354 13.94 9.56 8.99
C ILE A 354 14.83 8.54 8.29
N ALA A 355 14.77 7.28 8.71
CA ALA A 355 15.65 6.24 8.19
C ALA A 355 15.47 6.02 6.68
N ASN A 356 14.22 5.94 6.20
CA ASN A 356 13.93 5.72 4.79
C ASN A 356 14.28 6.94 3.93
N ASP A 357 13.96 8.15 4.38
CA ASP A 357 14.22 9.38 3.62
C ASP A 357 15.73 9.67 3.51
N ILE A 358 16.48 9.51 4.61
CA ILE A 358 17.93 9.68 4.59
C ILE A 358 18.61 8.62 3.73
N ALA A 359 18.15 7.35 3.77
CA ALA A 359 18.68 6.31 2.89
C ALA A 359 18.45 6.63 1.40
N VAL A 360 17.26 7.11 1.05
CA VAL A 360 16.94 7.54 -0.33
C VAL A 360 17.76 8.77 -0.73
N LEU A 361 17.87 9.75 0.14
CA LEU A 361 18.67 10.96 -0.07
C LEU A 361 20.14 10.60 -0.33
N PHE A 362 20.73 9.77 0.54
CA PHE A 362 22.12 9.34 0.43
C PHE A 362 22.32 8.56 -0.89
N GLY A 363 21.48 7.59 -1.20
CA GLY A 363 21.56 6.80 -2.42
C GLY A 363 21.44 7.62 -3.69
N LYS A 364 20.54 8.60 -3.74
CA LYS A 364 20.30 9.42 -4.94
C LYS A 364 21.31 10.54 -5.13
N LYS A 365 21.73 11.20 -4.05
CA LYS A 365 22.54 12.43 -4.14
C LYS A 365 24.02 12.20 -3.84
N TYR A 366 24.37 11.34 -2.90
CA TYR A 366 25.74 11.22 -2.36
C TYR A 366 26.48 9.98 -2.83
N LEU A 367 25.84 8.82 -2.87
CA LEU A 367 26.48 7.53 -3.14
C LEU A 367 27.19 7.52 -4.49
N GLY A 368 28.53 7.46 -4.47
CA GLY A 368 29.38 7.46 -5.65
C GLY A 368 29.44 8.78 -6.43
N LYS A 369 28.80 9.86 -5.94
CA LYS A 369 28.68 11.16 -6.65
C LYS A 369 29.39 12.31 -5.95
N VAL A 370 29.34 12.36 -4.62
CA VAL A 370 29.93 13.45 -3.83
C VAL A 370 31.20 12.95 -3.14
N PRO A 371 32.33 13.67 -3.26
CA PRO A 371 33.57 13.33 -2.56
C PRO A 371 33.39 13.33 -1.04
N ASN A 372 34.04 12.39 -0.34
CA ASN A 372 34.05 12.36 1.11
C ASN A 372 35.14 13.28 1.67
N ASP A 373 35.02 14.58 1.38
CA ASP A 373 35.82 15.66 1.94
C ASP A 373 35.01 16.53 2.90
N ALA A 374 35.60 17.57 3.45
CA ALA A 374 34.92 18.46 4.37
C ALA A 374 33.67 19.10 3.73
N ALA A 375 33.75 19.53 2.46
CA ALA A 375 32.64 20.16 1.77
C ALA A 375 31.50 19.18 1.50
N GLY A 376 31.81 17.93 1.09
CA GLY A 376 30.83 16.87 0.88
C GLY A 376 30.09 16.50 2.18
N ARG A 377 30.80 16.41 3.30
CA ARG A 377 30.19 16.14 4.61
C ARG A 377 29.31 17.30 5.12
N ILE A 378 29.73 18.56 4.90
CA ILE A 378 28.90 19.72 5.20
C ILE A 378 27.64 19.73 4.33
N SER A 379 27.71 19.33 3.07
CA SER A 379 26.54 19.23 2.21
C SER A 379 25.55 18.16 2.74
N LEU A 380 26.04 17.01 3.16
CA LEU A 380 25.20 15.96 3.75
C LEU A 380 24.57 16.42 5.06
N TRP A 381 25.34 17.07 5.93
CA TRP A 381 24.84 17.67 7.16
C TRP A 381 23.71 18.68 6.89
N ASN A 382 23.88 19.59 5.93
CA ASN A 382 22.85 20.56 5.58
C ASN A 382 21.54 19.89 5.12
N ASP A 383 21.63 18.81 4.33
CA ASP A 383 20.44 18.09 3.87
C ASP A 383 19.73 17.38 5.03
N ILE A 384 20.46 16.76 5.95
CA ILE A 384 19.88 16.10 7.14
C ILE A 384 19.21 17.16 8.04
N VAL A 385 19.90 18.27 8.32
CA VAL A 385 19.34 19.35 9.13
C VAL A 385 18.07 19.93 8.50
N LYS A 386 18.07 20.11 7.18
CA LYS A 386 16.87 20.57 6.47
C LYS A 386 15.71 19.60 6.63
N HIS A 387 15.94 18.30 6.44
CA HIS A 387 14.92 17.26 6.61
C HIS A 387 14.32 17.28 8.03
N HIS A 388 15.16 17.40 9.06
CA HIS A 388 14.70 17.41 10.46
C HIS A 388 14.00 18.73 10.80
N THR A 389 14.41 19.86 10.22
CA THR A 389 13.66 21.11 10.34
C THR A 389 12.24 20.96 9.78
N GLU A 390 12.06 20.32 8.64
CA GLU A 390 10.72 20.05 8.10
C GLU A 390 9.89 19.13 9.03
N LEU A 391 10.51 18.13 9.70
CA LEU A 391 9.83 17.32 10.72
C LEU A 391 9.44 18.15 11.95
N GLN A 392 10.29 19.09 12.38
CA GLN A 392 9.98 19.99 13.48
C GLN A 392 8.87 20.99 13.13
N ASP A 393 8.87 21.54 11.92
CA ASP A 393 7.85 22.47 11.44
C ASP A 393 6.44 21.86 11.46
N ILE A 394 6.34 20.57 11.17
CA ILE A 394 5.08 19.82 11.28
C ILE A 394 4.85 19.23 12.68
N ARG A 395 5.72 19.49 13.66
CA ARG A 395 5.66 18.98 15.04
C ARG A 395 5.71 17.45 15.15
N ALA A 396 6.47 16.81 14.28
CA ALA A 396 6.79 15.37 14.40
C ALA A 396 7.95 15.15 15.39
N ILE A 397 8.86 16.09 15.48
CA ILE A 397 9.94 16.17 16.47
C ILE A 397 9.94 17.54 17.13
N GLU A 398 10.62 17.68 18.28
CA GLU A 398 10.78 18.92 19.00
C GLU A 398 12.23 19.17 19.43
N ASN A 399 12.53 20.45 19.78
CA ASN A 399 13.82 20.88 20.30
C ASN A 399 15.01 20.55 19.40
N PHE A 400 14.80 20.46 18.09
CA PHE A 400 15.84 20.16 17.13
C PHE A 400 16.60 21.40 16.70
N SER A 401 17.94 21.29 16.64
CA SER A 401 18.85 22.28 16.06
C SER A 401 19.93 21.56 15.23
N GLY A 402 20.67 22.31 14.40
CA GLY A 402 21.77 21.73 13.64
C GLY A 402 22.89 21.13 14.50
N GLU A 403 22.98 21.50 15.76
CA GLU A 403 23.96 20.95 16.71
C GLU A 403 23.65 19.51 17.13
N ASN A 404 22.42 19.07 16.93
CA ASN A 404 22.00 17.69 17.20
C ASN A 404 22.52 16.68 16.14
N VAL A 405 23.03 17.18 15.01
CA VAL A 405 23.55 16.33 13.92
C VAL A 405 25.04 16.58 13.75
N THR A 406 25.82 15.51 13.72
CA THR A 406 27.22 15.57 13.32
C THR A 406 27.47 14.62 12.15
N VAL A 407 28.29 15.05 11.19
CA VAL A 407 28.71 14.25 10.03
C VAL A 407 30.23 14.19 9.98
N GLU A 408 30.79 13.06 10.31
CA GLU A 408 32.21 12.85 10.44
C GLU A 408 32.75 11.85 9.42
N LYS A 409 34.08 11.85 9.26
CA LYS A 409 34.73 10.82 8.45
C LYS A 409 34.70 9.49 9.18
N GLY A 410 34.25 8.46 8.52
CA GLY A 410 34.32 7.10 9.07
C GLY A 410 35.72 6.47 8.96
N ASP A 411 35.80 5.22 9.35
CA ASP A 411 37.07 4.45 9.44
C ASP A 411 37.78 4.30 8.09
N THR A 412 37.03 4.34 7.00
CA THR A 412 37.57 4.26 5.65
C THR A 412 37.43 5.59 4.90
N LYS A 413 38.24 5.77 3.84
CA LYS A 413 38.12 6.94 2.96
C LYS A 413 36.74 7.05 2.28
N LYS A 414 35.95 5.97 2.25
CA LYS A 414 34.66 5.88 1.57
C LYS A 414 33.46 5.95 2.53
N SER A 415 33.71 5.91 3.84
CA SER A 415 32.64 5.91 4.84
C SER A 415 32.49 7.27 5.52
N VAL A 416 31.26 7.61 5.86
CA VAL A 416 30.88 8.72 6.74
C VAL A 416 30.12 8.16 7.95
N VAL A 417 30.27 8.79 9.10
CA VAL A 417 29.49 8.49 10.31
C VAL A 417 28.61 9.70 10.60
N VAL A 418 27.34 9.43 10.85
CA VAL A 418 26.38 10.46 11.28
C VAL A 418 25.91 10.10 12.68
N THR A 419 25.98 11.05 13.60
CA THR A 419 25.33 10.97 14.90
C THR A 419 24.20 11.98 14.90
N ASP A 420 23.02 11.53 15.27
CA ASP A 420 21.78 12.26 15.11
C ASP A 420 20.90 12.07 16.36
N TYR A 421 20.55 13.18 17.02
CA TYR A 421 19.71 13.20 18.21
C TYR A 421 18.37 13.84 17.88
N VAL A 422 17.30 13.07 17.99
CA VAL A 422 15.93 13.51 17.71
C VAL A 422 15.01 13.21 18.89
N THR A 423 14.07 14.10 19.15
CA THR A 423 13.04 13.95 20.18
C THR A 423 11.67 13.87 19.48
N PRO A 424 11.13 12.64 19.18
CA PRO A 424 9.81 12.50 18.62
C PRO A 424 8.73 13.06 19.55
N VAL A 425 7.69 13.65 18.96
CA VAL A 425 6.52 14.16 19.68
C VAL A 425 5.39 13.16 19.57
N ASN A 426 4.80 12.79 20.70
CA ASN A 426 3.62 11.94 20.77
C ASN A 426 2.36 12.76 21.10
N ALA A 427 1.20 12.26 20.70
CA ALA A 427 -0.10 12.82 21.07
C ALA A 427 -0.33 12.69 22.59
N MET A 428 -1.09 13.62 23.17
CA MET A 428 -1.52 13.53 24.58
C MET A 428 -2.56 12.43 24.72
N GLU A 429 -2.28 11.43 25.57
CA GLU A 429 -3.17 10.30 25.82
C GLU A 429 -3.72 10.29 27.26
N GLN A 430 -3.07 10.96 28.21
CA GLN A 430 -3.45 10.95 29.62
C GLN A 430 -3.47 12.36 30.20
N LEU A 431 -4.59 12.74 30.84
CA LEU A 431 -4.75 14.00 31.56
C LEU A 431 -4.86 13.73 33.06
N TYR A 432 -3.92 14.24 33.84
CA TYR A 432 -3.99 14.26 35.29
C TYR A 432 -4.27 15.69 35.76
N MET A 433 -5.50 15.93 36.28
CA MET A 433 -5.92 17.26 36.73
C MET A 433 -6.41 17.19 38.18
N THR A 434 -5.89 18.06 39.03
CA THR A 434 -6.37 18.25 40.39
C THR A 434 -7.09 19.59 40.51
N VAL A 435 -8.33 19.59 40.96
CA VAL A 435 -9.13 20.81 41.18
C VAL A 435 -9.24 21.03 42.69
N TYR A 436 -8.77 22.19 43.12
CA TYR A 436 -8.94 22.64 44.53
C TYR A 436 -10.18 23.55 44.59
N VAL A 437 -11.17 23.15 45.35
CA VAL A 437 -12.39 23.96 45.65
C VAL A 437 -12.13 24.79 46.87
N GLN A 438 -12.21 26.15 46.79
CA GLN A 438 -12.10 27.09 47.89
C GLN A 438 -13.46 27.48 48.45
#